data_92b21b7cfa7e3cace72537d67d559a48
#
_entry.id   92b21b7cfa7e3cace72537d67d559a48
#
_cell.length_a   1.000
_cell.length_b   1.000
_cell.length_c   1.000
_cell.angle_alpha   90.00
_cell.angle_beta   90.00
_cell.angle_gamma   90.00
#
_symmetry.space_group_name_H-M   'P 1'
#
loop_
_entity.id
_entity.type
_entity.pdbx_description
1 polymer ?
#
loop_
_entity_poly.entity_id
_entity_poly.type
_entity_poly.pdbx_seq_one_letter_code
_entity_poly.pdbx_strand_id
1 'polypeptide(L)'
;MSKIDDLIKKCCPNGVEYKTISEIFNIKNGYTPSKSNSEFWNNGTIPWFRMEDIRENGNILEDSIQHVSKSAIKGDLFPADSIIVATSATIGVHALIKVESLANQRFTYLMLKNEWKSKFEIKFLFYYCDVLDKWCLNHLNQGNFASVDMKQFQTFPIPVPPLEVQREIVQVLDSFTMLTAELSAELSARKKQYEYYRDQLLSFNNVRGG
;
A
#
# COMPACT_ATOMS: atom_id res chain seq x y z
N MET A 1 5.02 -20.14 -22.94
CA MET A 1 5.10 -18.69 -22.66
C MET A 1 3.80 -18.27 -22.00
N SER A 2 3.82 -17.33 -21.06
CA SER A 2 2.59 -16.86 -20.43
C SER A 2 1.82 -15.93 -21.39
N LYS A 3 0.51 -15.79 -21.21
CA LYS A 3 -0.32 -14.81 -21.96
C LYS A 3 0.27 -13.39 -21.88
N ILE A 4 0.88 -13.05 -20.74
CA ILE A 4 1.56 -11.76 -20.54
C ILE A 4 2.80 -11.62 -21.42
N ASP A 5 3.63 -12.67 -21.56
CA ASP A 5 4.83 -12.64 -22.42
C ASP A 5 4.46 -12.38 -23.88
N ASP A 6 3.40 -13.03 -24.37
CA ASP A 6 2.92 -12.84 -25.74
C ASP A 6 2.33 -11.43 -25.93
N LEU A 7 1.62 -10.92 -24.93
CA LEU A 7 1.07 -9.57 -24.94
C LEU A 7 2.17 -8.50 -24.94
N ILE A 8 3.20 -8.66 -24.10
CA ILE A 8 4.35 -7.75 -24.07
C ILE A 8 5.07 -7.73 -25.40
N LYS A 9 5.34 -8.90 -26.02
CA LYS A 9 5.97 -8.98 -27.33
C LYS A 9 5.17 -8.28 -28.42
N LYS A 10 3.84 -8.44 -28.37
CA LYS A 10 2.92 -7.82 -29.34
C LYS A 10 2.82 -6.31 -29.18
N CYS A 11 2.66 -5.84 -27.95
CA CYS A 11 2.38 -4.45 -27.64
C CYS A 11 3.63 -3.58 -27.40
N CYS A 12 4.76 -4.22 -27.08
CA CYS A 12 6.03 -3.54 -26.76
C CYS A 12 7.20 -4.16 -27.58
N PRO A 13 7.13 -4.22 -28.92
CA PRO A 13 8.16 -4.87 -29.74
C PRO A 13 9.54 -4.23 -29.62
N ASN A 14 9.60 -2.95 -29.25
CA ASN A 14 10.83 -2.18 -29.04
C ASN A 14 11.17 -1.99 -27.54
N GLY A 15 10.55 -2.77 -26.64
CA GLY A 15 10.68 -2.62 -25.20
C GLY A 15 9.64 -1.66 -24.61
N VAL A 16 9.73 -1.45 -23.30
CA VAL A 16 8.83 -0.59 -22.52
C VAL A 16 9.55 0.73 -22.23
N GLU A 17 8.87 1.85 -22.42
CA GLU A 17 9.36 3.18 -22.01
C GLU A 17 9.38 3.27 -20.49
N TYR A 18 10.34 4.01 -19.93
CA TYR A 18 10.43 4.32 -18.50
C TYR A 18 10.36 5.82 -18.27
N LYS A 19 9.69 6.20 -17.20
CA LYS A 19 9.60 7.57 -16.70
C LYS A 19 9.97 7.60 -15.22
N THR A 20 10.48 8.71 -14.76
CA THR A 20 10.82 8.86 -13.34
C THR A 20 9.56 9.12 -12.49
N ILE A 21 9.64 8.82 -11.18
CA ILE A 21 8.58 9.18 -10.22
C ILE A 21 8.22 10.66 -10.35
N SER A 22 9.20 11.57 -10.45
CA SER A 22 8.95 13.01 -10.56
C SER A 22 8.27 13.45 -11.85
N GLU A 23 8.40 12.67 -12.94
CA GLU A 23 7.67 12.92 -14.18
C GLU A 23 6.20 12.54 -14.06
N ILE A 24 5.91 11.42 -13.38
CA ILE A 24 4.57 10.81 -13.31
C ILE A 24 3.74 11.36 -12.15
N PHE A 25 4.37 11.62 -10.99
CA PHE A 25 3.66 11.98 -9.76
C PHE A 25 3.98 13.39 -9.26
N ASN A 26 3.01 14.02 -8.64
CA ASN A 26 3.23 15.04 -7.65
C ASN A 26 3.57 14.36 -6.33
N ILE A 27 4.65 14.81 -5.67
CA ILE A 27 5.19 14.17 -4.46
C ILE A 27 5.04 15.14 -3.30
N LYS A 28 4.48 14.68 -2.19
CA LYS A 28 4.34 15.49 -0.98
C LYS A 28 4.36 14.60 0.26
N ASN A 29 5.05 15.03 1.30
CA ASN A 29 5.04 14.31 2.56
C ASN A 29 3.74 14.54 3.32
N GLY A 30 3.28 13.50 4.02
CA GLY A 30 2.25 13.65 5.04
C GLY A 30 2.73 14.50 6.22
N TYR A 31 1.83 14.77 7.14
CA TYR A 31 2.16 15.51 8.36
C TYR A 31 1.28 15.06 9.54
N THR A 32 1.76 15.34 10.74
CA THR A 32 0.99 15.12 11.97
C THR A 32 0.49 16.46 12.47
N PRO A 33 -0.84 16.67 12.57
CA PRO A 33 -1.40 17.82 13.26
C PRO A 33 -0.92 17.88 14.72
N SER A 34 -0.84 19.09 15.31
CA SER A 34 -0.39 19.24 16.69
C SER A 34 -1.23 18.38 17.63
N LYS A 35 -0.58 17.50 18.38
CA LYS A 35 -1.24 16.64 19.37
C LYS A 35 -1.71 17.42 20.61
N SER A 36 -1.13 18.60 20.86
CA SER A 36 -1.55 19.48 21.97
C SER A 36 -2.85 20.23 21.68
N ASN A 37 -3.29 20.30 20.42
CA ASN A 37 -4.58 20.88 20.07
C ASN A 37 -5.63 19.78 19.93
N SER A 38 -6.45 19.61 20.96
CA SER A 38 -7.52 18.60 21.02
C SER A 38 -8.59 18.79 19.94
N GLU A 39 -8.83 20.02 19.45
CA GLU A 39 -9.78 20.29 18.37
C GLU A 39 -9.42 19.60 17.06
N PHE A 40 -8.14 19.34 16.82
CA PHE A 40 -7.69 18.62 15.63
C PHE A 40 -8.05 17.15 15.64
N TRP A 41 -8.30 16.58 16.82
CA TRP A 41 -8.45 15.14 17.02
C TRP A 41 -9.85 14.74 17.51
N ASN A 42 -10.62 15.69 18.03
CA ASN A 42 -11.98 15.43 18.50
C ASN A 42 -12.98 15.51 17.35
N ASN A 43 -13.87 14.52 17.25
CA ASN A 43 -14.94 14.45 16.25
C ASN A 43 -14.41 14.58 14.80
N GLY A 44 -13.20 14.09 14.56
CA GLY A 44 -12.60 14.05 13.22
C GLY A 44 -13.40 13.18 12.26
N THR A 45 -13.50 13.63 11.02
CA THR A 45 -14.16 12.90 9.92
C THR A 45 -13.23 12.65 8.75
N ILE A 46 -12.00 13.14 8.82
CA ILE A 46 -11.01 13.03 7.74
C ILE A 46 -10.02 11.94 8.11
N PRO A 47 -9.89 10.89 7.30
CA PRO A 47 -8.93 9.83 7.53
C PRO A 47 -7.51 10.36 7.64
N TRP A 48 -6.78 9.92 8.68
CA TRP A 48 -5.37 10.24 8.89
C TRP A 48 -4.56 8.96 9.06
N PHE A 49 -3.93 8.54 7.97
CA PHE A 49 -3.27 7.23 7.88
C PHE A 49 -1.93 7.16 8.59
N ARG A 50 -1.72 6.00 9.24
CA ARG A 50 -0.49 5.61 9.91
C ARG A 50 -0.13 4.18 9.54
N MET A 51 1.02 3.70 10.00
CA MET A 51 1.48 2.33 9.78
C MET A 51 0.53 1.28 10.38
N GLU A 52 -0.15 1.64 11.48
CA GLU A 52 -1.15 0.79 12.13
C GLU A 52 -2.31 0.46 11.19
N ASP A 53 -2.76 1.43 10.40
CA ASP A 53 -3.84 1.23 9.43
C ASP A 53 -3.48 0.16 8.39
N ILE A 54 -2.25 0.18 7.89
CA ILE A 54 -1.76 -0.83 6.95
C ILE A 54 -1.66 -2.21 7.60
N ARG A 55 -1.21 -2.28 8.86
CA ARG A 55 -1.06 -3.55 9.59
C ARG A 55 -2.39 -4.22 9.88
N GLU A 56 -3.42 -3.44 10.18
CA GLU A 56 -4.73 -3.95 10.58
C GLU A 56 -5.65 -4.19 9.37
N ASN A 57 -5.60 -3.32 8.36
CA ASN A 57 -6.55 -3.30 7.25
C ASN A 57 -5.95 -3.67 5.89
N GLY A 58 -4.62 -3.95 5.84
CA GLY A 58 -3.92 -4.26 4.60
C GLY A 58 -3.53 -3.02 3.80
N ASN A 59 -3.11 -3.22 2.56
CA ASN A 59 -2.45 -2.21 1.74
C ASN A 59 -3.39 -1.42 0.79
N ILE A 60 -4.70 -1.70 0.82
CA ILE A 60 -5.70 -0.89 0.11
C ILE A 60 -6.65 -0.33 1.17
N LEU A 61 -6.64 0.98 1.35
CA LEU A 61 -7.27 1.64 2.49
C LEU A 61 -8.38 2.59 2.03
N GLU A 62 -9.57 2.39 2.58
CA GLU A 62 -10.76 3.21 2.33
C GLU A 62 -11.13 4.07 3.55
N ASP A 63 -10.58 3.73 4.72
CA ASP A 63 -10.74 4.48 5.95
C ASP A 63 -9.54 4.27 6.88
N SER A 64 -9.40 5.10 7.92
CA SER A 64 -8.33 5.02 8.91
C SER A 64 -8.88 4.77 10.32
N ILE A 65 -8.06 4.17 11.17
CA ILE A 65 -8.38 3.97 12.59
C ILE A 65 -8.54 5.30 13.31
N GLN A 66 -7.78 6.33 12.90
CA GLN A 66 -7.82 7.64 13.52
C GLN A 66 -8.16 8.72 12.51
N HIS A 67 -9.12 9.56 12.86
CA HIS A 67 -9.55 10.71 12.06
C HIS A 67 -9.10 12.02 12.67
N VAL A 68 -9.02 13.03 11.82
CA VAL A 68 -8.78 14.42 12.22
C VAL A 68 -9.93 15.32 11.78
N SER A 69 -10.10 16.44 12.47
CA SER A 69 -11.11 17.44 12.13
C SER A 69 -10.66 18.30 10.94
N LYS A 70 -11.60 19.00 10.32
CA LYS A 70 -11.30 19.93 9.22
C LYS A 70 -10.32 21.03 9.63
N SER A 71 -10.32 21.47 10.89
CA SER A 71 -9.40 22.49 11.41
C SER A 71 -7.93 22.04 11.45
N ALA A 72 -7.67 20.72 11.37
CA ALA A 72 -6.34 20.15 11.31
C ALA A 72 -5.68 20.23 9.93
N ILE A 73 -6.46 20.55 8.87
CA ILE A 73 -5.97 20.53 7.48
C ILE A 73 -5.10 21.77 7.24
N LYS A 74 -3.91 21.53 6.69
CA LYS A 74 -2.97 22.56 6.20
C LYS A 74 -2.92 22.49 4.67
N GLY A 75 -3.68 23.36 4.02
CA GLY A 75 -3.83 23.35 2.56
C GLY A 75 -4.89 22.34 2.10
N ASP A 76 -4.61 21.58 1.04
CA ASP A 76 -5.54 20.63 0.47
C ASP A 76 -5.35 19.23 1.05
N LEU A 77 -6.42 18.42 1.04
CA LEU A 77 -6.35 16.99 1.28
C LEU A 77 -5.59 16.30 0.15
N PHE A 78 -4.97 15.19 0.47
CA PHE A 78 -4.43 14.30 -0.55
C PHE A 78 -5.58 13.57 -1.25
N PRO A 79 -5.60 13.55 -2.59
CA PRO A 79 -6.71 13.00 -3.34
C PRO A 79 -6.82 11.48 -3.19
N ALA A 80 -8.02 10.97 -3.39
CA ALA A 80 -8.25 9.54 -3.60
C ALA A 80 -7.40 9.00 -4.77
N ASP A 81 -7.18 7.70 -4.80
CA ASP A 81 -6.30 7.00 -5.74
C ASP A 81 -4.84 7.51 -5.69
N SER A 82 -4.39 7.93 -4.51
CA SER A 82 -2.99 8.21 -4.21
C SER A 82 -2.31 6.98 -3.60
N ILE A 83 -1.00 6.84 -3.83
CA ILE A 83 -0.20 5.82 -3.16
C ILE A 83 0.64 6.50 -2.06
N ILE A 84 0.61 5.95 -0.85
CA ILE A 84 1.52 6.36 0.22
C ILE A 84 2.68 5.37 0.31
N VAL A 85 3.89 5.88 0.40
CA VAL A 85 5.13 5.09 0.56
C VAL A 85 5.80 5.49 1.85
N ALA A 86 6.13 4.53 2.69
CA ALA A 86 6.87 4.77 3.93
C ALA A 86 8.34 5.07 3.60
N THR A 87 8.71 6.33 3.66
CA THR A 87 10.06 6.84 3.33
C THR A 87 10.92 7.12 4.55
N SER A 88 10.38 6.92 5.76
CA SER A 88 11.15 7.03 7.00
C SER A 88 10.64 6.08 8.08
N ALA A 89 11.51 5.67 8.98
CA ALA A 89 11.32 4.73 10.09
C ALA A 89 10.98 3.29 9.64
N THR A 90 9.79 3.00 9.13
CA THR A 90 9.39 1.66 8.65
C THR A 90 9.40 1.66 7.12
N ILE A 91 10.59 1.67 6.52
CA ILE A 91 10.78 1.75 5.08
C ILE A 91 10.45 0.42 4.40
N GLY A 92 10.01 0.44 3.14
CA GLY A 92 9.68 -0.75 2.36
C GLY A 92 8.23 -1.21 2.55
N VAL A 93 7.32 -0.26 2.76
CA VAL A 93 5.88 -0.49 2.86
C VAL A 93 5.15 0.63 2.13
N HIS A 94 4.14 0.27 1.37
CA HIS A 94 3.25 1.21 0.67
C HIS A 94 1.78 0.82 0.84
N ALA A 95 0.88 1.75 0.50
CA ALA A 95 -0.56 1.48 0.42
C ALA A 95 -1.24 2.35 -0.64
N LEU A 96 -2.29 1.82 -1.25
CA LEU A 96 -3.21 2.55 -2.12
C LEU A 96 -4.33 3.15 -1.27
N ILE A 97 -4.50 4.46 -1.34
CA ILE A 97 -5.52 5.21 -0.60
C ILE A 97 -6.69 5.52 -1.52
N LYS A 98 -7.88 5.07 -1.16
CA LYS A 98 -9.11 5.18 -1.98
C LYS A 98 -9.97 6.39 -1.65
N VAL A 99 -9.60 7.19 -0.65
CA VAL A 99 -10.37 8.34 -0.15
C VAL A 99 -9.49 9.59 -0.05
N GLU A 100 -10.10 10.78 -0.04
CA GLU A 100 -9.39 11.99 0.32
C GLU A 100 -8.96 11.92 1.79
N SER A 101 -7.69 12.23 2.07
CA SER A 101 -7.11 11.92 3.37
C SER A 101 -5.88 12.75 3.72
N LEU A 102 -5.38 12.50 4.91
CA LEU A 102 -4.04 12.87 5.36
C LEU A 102 -3.28 11.60 5.79
N ALA A 103 -1.97 11.70 5.93
CA ALA A 103 -1.15 10.68 6.58
C ALA A 103 -0.06 11.34 7.43
N ASN A 104 0.54 10.56 8.32
CA ASN A 104 1.64 11.07 9.12
C ASN A 104 2.90 11.37 8.27
N GLN A 105 3.87 12.08 8.84
CA GLN A 105 5.09 12.53 8.14
C GLN A 105 6.05 11.40 7.74
N ARG A 106 5.79 10.15 8.13
CA ARG A 106 6.61 8.99 7.70
C ARG A 106 6.29 8.54 6.30
N PHE A 107 5.12 8.95 5.80
CA PHE A 107 4.66 8.64 4.45
C PHE A 107 4.90 9.79 3.48
N THR A 108 5.31 9.43 2.30
CA THR A 108 5.33 10.29 1.11
C THR A 108 4.17 9.87 0.21
N TYR A 109 3.32 10.82 -0.16
CA TYR A 109 2.26 10.63 -1.15
C TYR A 109 2.80 10.72 -2.57
N LEU A 110 2.40 9.76 -3.40
CA LEU A 110 2.54 9.75 -4.84
C LEU A 110 1.15 9.99 -5.44
N MET A 111 0.93 11.20 -5.92
CA MET A 111 -0.34 11.63 -6.53
C MET A 111 -0.17 11.68 -8.04
N LEU A 112 -0.85 10.80 -8.77
CA LEU A 112 -0.73 10.72 -10.22
C LEU A 112 -1.12 12.06 -10.87
N LYS A 113 -0.24 12.62 -11.70
CA LYS A 113 -0.50 13.86 -12.43
C LYS A 113 -1.59 13.66 -13.48
N ASN A 114 -2.35 14.70 -13.77
CA ASN A 114 -3.53 14.61 -14.64
C ASN A 114 -3.21 14.07 -16.03
N GLU A 115 -2.07 14.46 -16.62
CA GLU A 115 -1.62 14.01 -17.94
C GLU A 115 -1.29 12.50 -18.01
N TRP A 116 -1.11 11.86 -16.86
CA TRP A 116 -0.80 10.44 -16.75
C TRP A 116 -2.00 9.57 -16.37
N LYS A 117 -3.11 10.16 -15.89
CA LYS A 117 -4.31 9.42 -15.46
C LYS A 117 -4.92 8.53 -16.55
N SER A 118 -4.82 8.94 -17.81
CA SER A 118 -5.31 8.14 -18.96
C SER A 118 -4.32 7.09 -19.44
N LYS A 119 -3.08 7.08 -18.91
CA LYS A 119 -1.99 6.18 -19.32
C LYS A 119 -1.70 5.09 -18.30
N PHE A 120 -2.20 5.23 -17.08
CA PHE A 120 -1.96 4.29 -16.01
C PHE A 120 -3.23 3.73 -15.39
N GLU A 121 -3.22 2.43 -15.17
CA GLU A 121 -4.07 1.75 -14.21
C GLU A 121 -3.45 1.92 -12.82
N ILE A 122 -4.16 2.55 -11.89
CA ILE A 122 -3.60 2.88 -10.56
C ILE A 122 -3.13 1.64 -9.79
N LYS A 123 -3.84 0.52 -9.93
CA LYS A 123 -3.43 -0.76 -9.32
C LYS A 123 -2.13 -1.30 -9.89
N PHE A 124 -1.82 -1.04 -11.17
CA PHE A 124 -0.53 -1.41 -11.74
C PHE A 124 0.61 -0.65 -11.04
N LEU A 125 0.44 0.65 -10.82
CA LEU A 125 1.41 1.46 -10.08
C LEU A 125 1.52 1.01 -8.63
N PHE A 126 0.40 0.68 -7.99
CA PHE A 126 0.38 0.12 -6.64
C PHE A 126 1.19 -1.17 -6.57
N TYR A 127 0.97 -2.14 -7.44
CA TYR A 127 1.77 -3.37 -7.47
C TYR A 127 3.24 -3.13 -7.83
N TYR A 128 3.53 -2.14 -8.68
CA TYR A 128 4.91 -1.80 -9.01
C TYR A 128 5.66 -1.18 -7.82
N CYS A 129 4.96 -0.64 -6.84
CA CYS A 129 5.56 -0.17 -5.60
C CYS A 129 6.23 -1.27 -4.77
N ASP A 130 5.95 -2.56 -4.98
CA ASP A 130 6.77 -3.65 -4.40
C ASP A 130 8.24 -3.60 -4.86
N VAL A 131 8.47 -3.18 -6.11
CA VAL A 131 9.83 -2.96 -6.64
C VAL A 131 10.44 -1.71 -6.04
N LEU A 132 9.65 -0.64 -5.90
CA LEU A 132 10.06 0.62 -5.27
C LEU A 132 10.42 0.41 -3.79
N ASP A 133 9.65 -0.38 -3.05
CA ASP A 133 9.90 -0.68 -1.64
C ASP A 133 11.26 -1.37 -1.45
N LYS A 134 11.56 -2.36 -2.27
CA LYS A 134 12.87 -3.04 -2.27
C LYS A 134 14.00 -2.08 -2.62
N TRP A 135 13.76 -1.19 -3.57
CA TRP A 135 14.73 -0.15 -3.95
C TRP A 135 14.96 0.83 -2.78
N CYS A 136 13.89 1.28 -2.10
CA CYS A 136 13.98 2.18 -0.95
C CYS A 136 14.84 1.61 0.18
N LEU A 137 14.76 0.31 0.46
CA LEU A 137 15.56 -0.36 1.49
C LEU A 137 17.06 -0.32 1.18
N ASN A 138 17.45 -0.18 -0.08
CA ASN A 138 18.85 -0.13 -0.53
C ASN A 138 19.36 1.30 -0.79
N HIS A 139 18.50 2.32 -0.64
CA HIS A 139 18.85 3.72 -0.94
C HIS A 139 18.52 4.63 0.25
N LEU A 140 19.16 4.34 1.38
CA LEU A 140 18.97 5.07 2.63
C LEU A 140 20.01 6.18 2.80
N ASN A 141 19.59 7.29 3.39
CA ASN A 141 20.52 8.31 3.87
C ASN A 141 21.39 7.76 5.01
N GLN A 142 22.66 8.14 5.00
CA GLN A 142 23.56 7.88 6.11
C GLN A 142 23.26 8.89 7.23
N GLY A 143 22.46 8.51 8.21
CA GLY A 143 22.09 9.37 9.33
C GLY A 143 21.61 8.57 10.53
N ASN A 144 21.34 9.25 11.66
CA ASN A 144 20.87 8.62 12.89
C ASN A 144 19.46 8.03 12.78
N PHE A 145 18.68 8.43 11.79
CA PHE A 145 17.35 7.93 11.51
C PHE A 145 17.27 7.41 10.07
N ALA A 146 16.80 6.17 9.93
CA ALA A 146 16.60 5.59 8.61
C ALA A 146 15.56 6.42 7.82
N SER A 147 15.99 6.95 6.71
CA SER A 147 15.15 7.65 5.73
C SER A 147 15.66 7.41 4.32
N VAL A 148 14.74 7.41 3.36
CA VAL A 148 15.09 7.25 1.95
C VAL A 148 15.76 8.53 1.42
N ASP A 149 16.75 8.38 0.55
CA ASP A 149 17.30 9.51 -0.22
C ASP A 149 16.25 10.02 -1.21
N MET A 150 15.58 11.10 -0.85
CA MET A 150 14.49 11.68 -1.64
C MET A 150 14.93 12.25 -2.99
N LYS A 151 16.21 12.58 -3.16
CA LYS A 151 16.72 13.02 -4.48
C LYS A 151 16.79 11.83 -5.44
N GLN A 152 17.30 10.71 -4.98
CA GLN A 152 17.33 9.49 -5.77
C GLN A 152 15.92 8.89 -5.93
N PHE A 153 15.06 8.95 -4.90
CA PHE A 153 13.69 8.49 -4.96
C PHE A 153 12.90 9.10 -6.12
N GLN A 154 13.06 10.40 -6.34
CA GLN A 154 12.40 11.12 -7.43
C GLN A 154 12.83 10.65 -8.82
N THR A 155 14.02 10.09 -8.95
CA THR A 155 14.58 9.58 -10.22
C THR A 155 14.34 8.09 -10.45
N PHE A 156 13.68 7.39 -9.50
CA PHE A 156 13.36 5.97 -9.65
C PHE A 156 12.51 5.72 -10.91
N PRO A 157 12.92 4.76 -11.77
CA PRO A 157 12.25 4.51 -13.04
C PRO A 157 10.98 3.67 -12.87
N ILE A 158 9.91 4.12 -13.50
CA ILE A 158 8.61 3.44 -13.58
C ILE A 158 8.34 3.06 -15.03
N PRO A 159 8.04 1.79 -15.35
CA PRO A 159 7.70 1.38 -16.70
C PRO A 159 6.31 1.90 -17.10
N VAL A 160 6.16 2.25 -18.36
CA VAL A 160 4.92 2.75 -18.96
C VAL A 160 4.46 1.80 -20.08
N PRO A 161 4.10 0.55 -19.77
CA PRO A 161 3.56 -0.33 -20.78
C PRO A 161 2.14 0.10 -21.19
N PRO A 162 1.63 -0.31 -22.36
CA PRO A 162 0.25 -0.05 -22.75
C PRO A 162 -0.76 -0.53 -21.72
N LEU A 163 -1.91 0.17 -21.60
CA LEU A 163 -2.94 -0.14 -20.59
C LEU A 163 -3.44 -1.59 -20.65
N GLU A 164 -3.46 -2.21 -21.83
CA GLU A 164 -3.83 -3.61 -21.99
C GLU A 164 -2.88 -4.54 -21.22
N VAL A 165 -1.58 -4.28 -21.28
CA VAL A 165 -0.55 -5.01 -20.52
C VAL A 165 -0.69 -4.78 -19.03
N GLN A 166 -0.90 -3.51 -18.63
CA GLN A 166 -1.07 -3.17 -17.22
C GLN A 166 -2.28 -3.89 -16.61
N ARG A 167 -3.43 -3.90 -17.29
CA ARG A 167 -4.66 -4.56 -16.84
C ARG A 167 -4.50 -6.06 -16.71
N GLU A 168 -3.82 -6.70 -17.65
CA GLU A 168 -3.56 -8.15 -17.56
C GLU A 168 -2.66 -8.48 -16.36
N ILE A 169 -1.62 -7.67 -16.12
CA ILE A 169 -0.76 -7.82 -14.93
C ILE A 169 -1.59 -7.65 -13.64
N VAL A 170 -2.42 -6.61 -13.56
CA VAL A 170 -3.30 -6.36 -12.41
C VAL A 170 -4.25 -7.54 -12.18
N GLN A 171 -4.89 -8.06 -13.23
CA GLN A 171 -5.81 -9.19 -13.12
C GLN A 171 -5.13 -10.44 -12.54
N VAL A 172 -3.92 -10.73 -12.98
CA VAL A 172 -3.15 -11.87 -12.47
C VAL A 172 -2.77 -11.66 -11.00
N LEU A 173 -2.26 -10.48 -10.65
CA LEU A 173 -1.83 -10.17 -9.28
C LEU A 173 -3.02 -10.09 -8.32
N ASP A 174 -4.15 -9.51 -8.73
CA ASP A 174 -5.40 -9.53 -7.95
C ASP A 174 -5.85 -10.98 -7.67
N SER A 175 -5.77 -11.86 -8.67
CA SER A 175 -6.14 -13.28 -8.50
C SER A 175 -5.27 -13.99 -7.47
N PHE A 176 -3.95 -13.75 -7.48
CA PHE A 176 -3.05 -14.30 -6.47
C PHE A 176 -3.29 -13.73 -5.09
N THR A 177 -3.58 -12.43 -4.98
CA THR A 177 -3.89 -11.77 -3.71
C THR A 177 -5.15 -12.38 -3.09
N MET A 178 -6.22 -12.56 -3.88
CA MET A 178 -7.46 -13.22 -3.43
C MET A 178 -7.19 -14.67 -2.96
N LEU A 179 -6.50 -15.47 -3.76
CA LEU A 179 -6.18 -16.85 -3.41
C LEU A 179 -5.36 -16.94 -2.13
N THR A 180 -4.39 -16.04 -1.95
CA THR A 180 -3.57 -15.99 -0.74
C THR A 180 -4.41 -15.66 0.50
N ALA A 181 -5.37 -14.73 0.37
CA ALA A 181 -6.30 -14.38 1.45
C ALA A 181 -7.22 -15.56 1.82
N GLU A 182 -7.78 -16.26 0.83
CA GLU A 182 -8.61 -17.44 1.04
C GLU A 182 -7.84 -18.58 1.75
N LEU A 183 -6.64 -18.90 1.27
CA LEU A 183 -5.77 -19.91 1.88
C LEU A 183 -5.37 -19.54 3.32
N SER A 184 -5.12 -18.27 3.59
CA SER A 184 -4.80 -17.79 4.94
C SER A 184 -5.98 -17.92 5.89
N ALA A 185 -7.19 -17.60 5.42
CA ALA A 185 -8.43 -17.76 6.17
C ALA A 185 -8.72 -19.25 6.47
N GLU A 186 -8.56 -20.13 5.47
CA GLU A 186 -8.70 -21.57 5.66
C GLU A 186 -7.69 -22.12 6.66
N LEU A 187 -6.42 -21.74 6.54
CA LEU A 187 -5.38 -22.16 7.48
C LEU A 187 -5.72 -21.75 8.93
N SER A 188 -6.23 -20.53 9.10
CA SER A 188 -6.65 -20.02 10.42
C SER A 188 -7.83 -20.86 10.97
N ALA A 189 -8.82 -21.16 10.14
CA ALA A 189 -9.95 -22.00 10.52
C ALA A 189 -9.51 -23.42 10.92
N ARG A 190 -8.60 -24.03 10.14
CA ARG A 190 -8.05 -25.35 10.43
C ARG A 190 -7.24 -25.38 11.73
N LYS A 191 -6.45 -24.34 12.02
CA LYS A 191 -5.74 -24.23 13.29
C LYS A 191 -6.70 -24.19 14.47
N LYS A 192 -7.78 -23.40 14.41
CA LYS A 192 -8.82 -23.36 15.46
C LYS A 192 -9.51 -24.71 15.64
N GLN A 193 -9.81 -25.41 14.53
CA GLN A 193 -10.40 -26.74 14.55
C GLN A 193 -9.45 -27.74 15.22
N TYR A 194 -8.17 -27.73 14.87
CA TYR A 194 -7.16 -28.57 15.49
C TYR A 194 -7.07 -28.34 17.00
N GLU A 195 -6.98 -27.07 17.44
CA GLU A 195 -6.92 -26.72 18.86
C GLU A 195 -8.14 -27.23 19.62
N TYR A 196 -9.34 -27.04 19.06
CA TYR A 196 -10.58 -27.52 19.65
C TYR A 196 -10.55 -29.06 19.85
N TYR A 197 -10.26 -29.82 18.80
CA TYR A 197 -10.24 -31.28 18.91
C TYR A 197 -9.09 -31.80 19.78
N ARG A 198 -7.91 -31.18 19.71
CA ARG A 198 -6.79 -31.49 20.59
C ARG A 198 -7.21 -31.38 22.06
N ASP A 199 -7.80 -30.26 22.42
CA ASP A 199 -8.20 -30.01 23.81
C ASP A 199 -9.33 -30.94 24.25
N GLN A 200 -10.28 -31.24 23.39
CA GLN A 200 -11.33 -32.23 23.65
C GLN A 200 -10.75 -33.65 23.88
N LEU A 201 -9.87 -34.08 22.98
CA LEU A 201 -9.30 -35.44 23.06
C LEU A 201 -8.35 -35.61 24.25
N LEU A 202 -7.62 -34.58 24.63
CA LEU A 202 -6.65 -34.60 25.72
C LEU A 202 -7.27 -34.26 27.09
N SER A 203 -8.50 -33.77 27.15
CA SER A 203 -9.18 -33.46 28.42
C SER A 203 -9.62 -34.71 29.20
N PHE A 204 -9.81 -35.85 28.51
CA PHE A 204 -10.35 -37.12 29.06
C PHE A 204 -11.65 -36.94 29.84
N ASN A 205 -12.41 -35.87 29.62
CA ASN A 205 -13.62 -35.54 30.37
C ASN A 205 -14.78 -36.54 30.11
N ASN A 206 -14.71 -37.31 29.02
CA ASN A 206 -15.71 -38.32 28.67
C ASN A 206 -15.48 -39.69 29.33
N VAL A 207 -14.45 -39.85 30.19
CA VAL A 207 -14.12 -41.14 30.84
C VAL A 207 -14.59 -41.19 32.30
N ARG A 208 -15.25 -40.12 32.79
CA ARG A 208 -15.89 -40.14 34.12
C ARG A 208 -17.39 -40.39 34.00
N GLY A 209 -17.73 -41.66 33.78
CA GLY A 209 -19.12 -42.10 33.72
C GLY A 209 -19.19 -43.62 33.67
N GLY A 210 -19.00 -44.26 34.80
CA GLY A 210 -19.23 -45.66 35.05
C GLY A 210 -19.15 -45.89 36.53
#